data_51655e1e0282919190e9b72104d2ce5e
#
_entry.id   51655e1e0282919190e9b72104d2ce5e
#
_cell.length_a   1.000
_cell.length_b   1.000
_cell.length_c   1.000
_cell.angle_alpha   90.00
_cell.angle_beta   90.00
_cell.angle_gamma   90.00
#
_symmetry.space_group_name_H-M   'P 1'
#
loop_
_entity.id
_entity.type
_entity.pdbx_description
1 polymer ?
#
loop_
_entity_poly.entity_id
_entity_poly.type
_entity_poly.pdbx_seq_one_letter_code
_entity_poly.pdbx_strand_id
1 'polypeptide(L)'
;MIKKENLDKTSAWPFVEAKKMLRERKSIIEKKGKITLQTGYGPSGLPHIGTFGEVARTSMIVNALKHLTDLPTEIITFSDDMDGLRKVPDNVPNKELLEENLHKPLTKVPDPFKKFDSFGEHNNQMLKNFLDNFNFKYSFKSSTKLYKSGFFNSSLQEILKNYDGIMNIILPTLGKERQKTYCPFLPICPDTGHVLEIPMKEMNKEKSTIIFDNNGKDLEMSILDG
;
A
#
# COMPACT_ATOMS: atom_id res chain seq x y z
N MET A 1 -25.27 9.19 -26.38
CA MET A 1 -25.24 9.94 -25.10
C MET A 1 -26.20 9.26 -24.13
N ILE A 2 -25.78 8.87 -22.95
CA ILE A 2 -26.64 8.19 -21.95
C ILE A 2 -27.57 9.26 -21.35
N LYS A 3 -28.89 9.03 -21.34
CA LYS A 3 -29.84 9.97 -20.75
C LYS A 3 -29.69 10.00 -19.23
N LYS A 4 -29.73 11.19 -18.61
CA LYS A 4 -29.57 11.39 -17.16
C LYS A 4 -30.55 10.56 -16.32
N GLU A 5 -31.81 10.44 -16.78
CA GLU A 5 -32.84 9.59 -16.15
C GLU A 5 -32.43 8.11 -16.03
N ASN A 6 -31.68 7.59 -17.02
CA ASN A 6 -31.16 6.23 -17.00
C ASN A 6 -30.01 6.07 -16.01
N LEU A 7 -29.21 7.11 -15.81
CA LEU A 7 -28.13 7.12 -14.82
C LEU A 7 -28.68 7.05 -13.40
N ASP A 8 -29.80 7.73 -13.13
CA ASP A 8 -30.40 7.74 -11.80
C ASP A 8 -31.00 6.38 -11.43
N LYS A 9 -31.58 5.68 -12.40
CA LYS A 9 -32.28 4.40 -12.21
C LYS A 9 -31.41 3.15 -12.34
N THR A 10 -30.16 3.29 -12.86
CA THR A 10 -29.32 2.10 -13.09
C THR A 10 -28.90 1.41 -11.81
N SER A 11 -29.02 0.08 -11.79
CA SER A 11 -28.52 -0.81 -10.74
C SER A 11 -27.15 -1.43 -11.07
N ALA A 12 -26.51 -1.03 -12.18
CA ALA A 12 -25.19 -1.50 -12.53
C ALA A 12 -24.19 -1.14 -11.41
N TRP A 13 -23.48 -2.13 -10.89
CA TRP A 13 -22.68 -1.98 -9.68
C TRP A 13 -21.66 -0.83 -9.73
N PRO A 14 -20.98 -0.49 -10.86
CA PRO A 14 -20.05 0.64 -10.87
C PRO A 14 -20.74 1.98 -10.61
N PHE A 15 -21.99 2.15 -11.11
CA PHE A 15 -22.78 3.34 -10.84
C PHE A 15 -23.33 3.37 -9.41
N VAL A 16 -23.68 2.22 -8.85
CA VAL A 16 -24.12 2.11 -7.45
C VAL A 16 -23.00 2.55 -6.53
N GLU A 17 -21.77 2.02 -6.72
CA GLU A 17 -20.61 2.42 -5.93
C GLU A 17 -20.22 3.89 -6.14
N ALA A 18 -20.23 4.38 -7.37
CA ALA A 18 -19.94 5.77 -7.67
C ALA A 18 -20.94 6.72 -6.97
N LYS A 19 -22.26 6.45 -7.04
CA LYS A 19 -23.28 7.24 -6.34
C LYS A 19 -23.11 7.19 -4.82
N LYS A 20 -22.82 6.01 -4.26
CA LYS A 20 -22.55 5.83 -2.84
C LYS A 20 -21.35 6.68 -2.40
N MET A 21 -20.25 6.65 -3.15
CA MET A 21 -19.06 7.44 -2.89
C MET A 21 -19.35 8.94 -2.91
N LEU A 22 -20.05 9.43 -3.93
CA LEU A 22 -20.43 10.86 -4.06
C LEU A 22 -21.30 11.32 -2.88
N ARG A 23 -22.18 10.47 -2.38
CA ARG A 23 -23.04 10.76 -1.23
C ARG A 23 -22.27 10.73 0.10
N GLU A 24 -21.55 9.62 0.36
CA GLU A 24 -20.95 9.36 1.67
C GLU A 24 -19.63 10.12 1.89
N ARG A 25 -18.96 10.52 0.83
CA ARG A 25 -17.68 11.28 0.88
C ARG A 25 -17.81 12.72 0.40
N LYS A 26 -19.03 13.25 0.31
CA LYS A 26 -19.34 14.57 -0.23
C LYS A 26 -18.43 15.67 0.33
N SER A 27 -18.35 15.80 1.64
CA SER A 27 -17.55 16.86 2.31
C SER A 27 -16.05 16.76 2.01
N ILE A 28 -15.52 15.53 1.93
CA ILE A 28 -14.09 15.31 1.60
C ILE A 28 -13.83 15.64 0.13
N ILE A 29 -14.73 15.22 -0.75
CA ILE A 29 -14.64 15.48 -2.21
C ILE A 29 -14.70 16.97 -2.48
N GLU A 30 -15.64 17.70 -1.89
CA GLU A 30 -15.77 19.15 -2.00
C GLU A 30 -14.52 19.88 -1.51
N LYS A 31 -13.98 19.47 -0.36
CA LYS A 31 -12.74 20.05 0.19
C LYS A 31 -11.53 19.81 -0.71
N LYS A 32 -11.43 18.62 -1.33
CA LYS A 32 -10.28 18.26 -2.19
C LYS A 32 -10.43 18.72 -3.65
N GLY A 33 -11.63 19.01 -4.10
CA GLY A 33 -11.92 19.36 -5.50
C GLY A 33 -11.63 18.23 -6.51
N LYS A 34 -11.39 17.00 -6.06
CA LYS A 34 -11.11 15.83 -6.89
C LYS A 34 -11.48 14.53 -6.17
N ILE A 35 -11.61 13.45 -6.96
CA ILE A 35 -11.86 12.11 -6.48
C ILE A 35 -10.63 11.25 -6.77
N THR A 36 -10.03 10.68 -5.73
CA THR A 36 -8.89 9.77 -5.84
C THR A 36 -9.32 8.39 -5.39
N LEU A 37 -9.13 7.39 -6.25
CA LEU A 37 -9.28 5.98 -5.94
C LEU A 37 -7.91 5.34 -5.88
N GLN A 38 -7.72 4.34 -5.02
CA GLN A 38 -6.45 3.66 -4.87
C GLN A 38 -6.64 2.16 -5.02
N THR A 39 -5.71 1.52 -5.72
CA THR A 39 -5.52 0.06 -5.74
C THR A 39 -4.20 -0.27 -5.05
N GLY A 40 -4.15 -1.40 -4.32
CA GLY A 40 -2.93 -1.90 -3.68
C GLY A 40 -2.27 -3.00 -4.52
N TYR A 41 -0.94 -3.05 -4.47
CA TYR A 41 -0.16 -4.12 -5.08
C TYR A 41 1.06 -4.45 -4.22
N GLY A 42 1.12 -5.68 -3.72
CA GLY A 42 2.32 -6.22 -3.08
C GLY A 42 3.22 -6.88 -4.12
N PRO A 43 4.38 -6.29 -4.49
CA PRO A 43 5.24 -6.81 -5.56
C PRO A 43 6.11 -8.00 -5.11
N SER A 44 5.56 -8.89 -4.28
CA SER A 44 6.19 -10.13 -3.81
C SER A 44 6.03 -11.30 -4.79
N GLY A 45 5.44 -11.09 -5.96
CA GLY A 45 5.25 -12.04 -7.03
C GLY A 45 4.81 -11.35 -8.32
N LEU A 46 4.82 -12.11 -9.43
CA LEU A 46 4.41 -11.57 -10.72
C LEU A 46 2.95 -11.13 -10.72
N PRO A 47 2.59 -10.04 -11.43
CA PRO A 47 1.20 -9.62 -11.59
C PRO A 47 0.34 -10.74 -12.18
N HIS A 48 -0.88 -10.87 -11.70
CA HIS A 48 -1.82 -11.91 -12.12
C HIS A 48 -3.23 -11.34 -12.30
N ILE A 49 -4.18 -12.22 -12.66
CA ILE A 49 -5.57 -11.81 -12.93
C ILE A 49 -6.25 -11.06 -11.77
N GLY A 50 -5.87 -11.34 -10.51
CA GLY A 50 -6.37 -10.61 -9.34
C GLY A 50 -5.90 -9.15 -9.37
N THR A 51 -4.63 -8.91 -9.66
CA THR A 51 -4.05 -7.56 -9.81
C THR A 51 -4.75 -6.79 -10.94
N PHE A 52 -4.98 -7.44 -12.08
CA PHE A 52 -5.78 -6.88 -13.18
C PHE A 52 -7.19 -6.53 -12.72
N GLY A 53 -7.86 -7.45 -12.03
CA GLY A 53 -9.23 -7.29 -11.56
C GLY A 53 -9.43 -6.08 -10.64
N GLU A 54 -8.44 -5.76 -9.81
CA GLU A 54 -8.49 -4.57 -8.95
C GLU A 54 -8.49 -3.27 -9.77
N VAL A 55 -7.54 -3.14 -10.71
CA VAL A 55 -7.45 -1.92 -11.54
C VAL A 55 -8.64 -1.83 -12.49
N ALA A 56 -9.06 -2.96 -13.09
CA ALA A 56 -10.21 -2.99 -13.99
C ALA A 56 -11.50 -2.54 -13.28
N ARG A 57 -11.80 -3.11 -12.10
CA ARG A 57 -12.99 -2.72 -11.32
C ARG A 57 -12.95 -1.25 -10.90
N THR A 58 -11.79 -0.78 -10.45
CA THR A 58 -11.61 0.64 -10.09
C THR A 58 -11.81 1.55 -11.30
N SER A 59 -11.30 1.17 -12.47
CA SER A 59 -11.50 1.91 -13.72
C SER A 59 -12.97 1.95 -14.15
N MET A 60 -13.74 0.88 -13.90
CA MET A 60 -15.20 0.88 -14.16
C MET A 60 -15.93 1.90 -13.28
N ILE A 61 -15.53 2.05 -12.00
CA ILE A 61 -16.09 3.07 -11.11
C ILE A 61 -15.71 4.47 -11.59
N VAL A 62 -14.45 4.69 -11.99
CA VAL A 62 -14.00 5.97 -12.58
C VAL A 62 -14.80 6.31 -13.82
N ASN A 63 -15.06 5.35 -14.70
CA ASN A 63 -15.88 5.58 -15.88
C ASN A 63 -17.33 5.94 -15.51
N ALA A 64 -17.91 5.31 -14.48
CA ALA A 64 -19.23 5.70 -13.98
C ALA A 64 -19.22 7.11 -13.37
N LEU A 65 -18.19 7.49 -12.61
CA LEU A 65 -18.03 8.83 -12.07
C LEU A 65 -18.01 9.92 -13.15
N LYS A 66 -17.33 9.71 -14.28
CA LYS A 66 -17.29 10.64 -15.41
C LYS A 66 -18.67 10.95 -16.01
N HIS A 67 -19.67 10.09 -15.78
CA HIS A 67 -21.05 10.34 -16.18
C HIS A 67 -21.89 11.02 -15.09
N LEU A 68 -21.42 11.01 -13.84
CA LEU A 68 -22.16 11.52 -12.67
C LEU A 68 -21.64 12.88 -12.18
N THR A 69 -20.41 13.25 -12.51
CA THR A 69 -19.76 14.48 -12.05
C THR A 69 -18.68 14.92 -13.02
N ASP A 70 -18.42 16.25 -13.08
CA ASP A 70 -17.33 16.86 -13.84
C ASP A 70 -16.02 16.96 -13.03
N LEU A 71 -16.01 16.45 -11.78
CA LEU A 71 -14.82 16.50 -10.93
C LEU A 71 -13.69 15.64 -11.51
N PRO A 72 -12.45 16.12 -11.44
CA PRO A 72 -11.28 15.32 -11.82
C PRO A 72 -11.23 14.01 -11.02
N THR A 73 -10.98 12.91 -11.72
CA THR A 73 -10.84 11.58 -11.13
C THR A 73 -9.45 11.01 -11.40
N GLU A 74 -8.83 10.39 -10.39
CA GLU A 74 -7.50 9.80 -10.48
C GLU A 74 -7.52 8.39 -9.89
N ILE A 75 -6.81 7.46 -10.55
CA ILE A 75 -6.49 6.14 -9.98
C ILE A 75 -5.02 6.16 -9.56
N ILE A 76 -4.76 5.90 -8.29
CA ILE A 76 -3.42 5.63 -7.80
C ILE A 76 -3.24 4.11 -7.73
N THR A 77 -2.26 3.59 -8.48
CA THR A 77 -1.77 2.22 -8.30
C THR A 77 -0.60 2.28 -7.33
N PHE A 78 -0.85 1.87 -6.10
CA PHE A 78 0.10 1.94 -5.00
C PHE A 78 0.82 0.59 -4.87
N SER A 79 2.14 0.62 -4.90
CA SER A 79 2.98 -0.55 -4.68
C SER A 79 3.55 -0.55 -3.27
N ASP A 80 3.28 -1.62 -2.52
CA ASP A 80 3.84 -1.90 -1.19
C ASP A 80 5.25 -2.51 -1.32
N ASP A 81 6.11 -1.89 -2.13
CA ASP A 81 7.44 -2.38 -2.48
C ASP A 81 8.49 -2.26 -1.35
N MET A 82 8.10 -1.67 -0.22
CA MET A 82 8.88 -1.64 1.01
C MET A 82 8.55 -2.81 1.95
N ASP A 83 7.52 -3.59 1.67
CA ASP A 83 7.19 -4.80 2.42
C ASP A 83 8.32 -5.83 2.36
N GLY A 84 8.50 -6.57 3.47
CA GLY A 84 9.46 -7.67 3.54
C GLY A 84 9.05 -8.87 2.68
N LEU A 85 10.01 -9.51 2.03
CA LEU A 85 9.79 -10.77 1.32
C LEU A 85 9.49 -11.88 2.34
N ARG A 86 8.22 -12.28 2.50
CA ARG A 86 7.79 -13.26 3.51
C ARG A 86 7.98 -14.71 3.08
N LYS A 87 7.94 -14.98 1.79
CA LYS A 87 8.10 -16.32 1.20
C LYS A 87 8.60 -16.22 -0.23
N VAL A 88 9.27 -17.25 -0.68
CA VAL A 88 9.70 -17.36 -2.08
C VAL A 88 8.51 -17.80 -2.95
N PRO A 89 8.19 -17.08 -4.03
CA PRO A 89 7.15 -17.49 -4.98
C PRO A 89 7.55 -18.76 -5.74
N ASP A 90 6.56 -19.58 -6.10
CA ASP A 90 6.82 -20.85 -6.81
C ASP A 90 7.26 -20.67 -8.26
N ASN A 91 6.83 -19.58 -8.88
CA ASN A 91 6.96 -19.31 -10.33
C ASN A 91 8.10 -18.35 -10.70
N VAL A 92 9.19 -18.35 -9.92
CA VAL A 92 10.38 -17.53 -10.16
C VAL A 92 11.63 -18.38 -10.28
N PRO A 93 12.64 -17.96 -11.06
CA PRO A 93 13.96 -18.61 -11.09
C PRO A 93 14.79 -18.26 -9.84
N ASN A 94 15.95 -18.92 -9.68
CA ASN A 94 16.93 -18.60 -8.64
C ASN A 94 16.31 -18.46 -7.22
N LYS A 95 15.52 -19.46 -6.81
CA LYS A 95 14.81 -19.46 -5.53
C LYS A 95 15.74 -19.34 -4.33
N GLU A 96 16.91 -19.97 -4.37
CA GLU A 96 17.94 -19.89 -3.34
C GLU A 96 18.34 -18.44 -3.05
N LEU A 97 18.53 -17.63 -4.11
CA LEU A 97 18.81 -16.20 -3.97
C LEU A 97 17.71 -15.46 -3.19
N LEU A 98 16.45 -15.83 -3.41
CA LEU A 98 15.32 -15.23 -2.68
C LEU A 98 15.25 -15.74 -1.24
N GLU A 99 15.55 -17.00 -0.99
CA GLU A 99 15.61 -17.61 0.36
C GLU A 99 16.65 -16.91 1.25
N GLU A 100 17.82 -16.60 0.71
CA GLU A 100 18.87 -15.83 1.41
C GLU A 100 18.47 -14.37 1.71
N ASN A 101 17.44 -13.87 1.06
CA ASN A 101 16.97 -12.48 1.19
C ASN A 101 15.56 -12.36 1.77
N LEU A 102 15.06 -13.43 2.43
CA LEU A 102 13.79 -13.36 3.16
C LEU A 102 13.80 -12.22 4.20
N HIS A 103 12.65 -11.66 4.43
CA HIS A 103 12.38 -10.55 5.35
C HIS A 103 12.99 -9.20 4.96
N LYS A 104 13.82 -9.10 3.94
CA LYS A 104 14.28 -7.80 3.41
C LYS A 104 13.17 -7.11 2.61
N PRO A 105 13.14 -5.76 2.60
CA PRO A 105 12.24 -5.02 1.72
C PRO A 105 12.38 -5.49 0.26
N LEU A 106 11.28 -5.60 -0.46
CA LEU A 106 11.28 -6.10 -1.84
C LEU A 106 12.20 -5.30 -2.77
N THR A 107 12.39 -4.00 -2.48
CA THR A 107 13.35 -3.14 -3.17
C THR A 107 14.81 -3.38 -2.79
N LYS A 108 15.08 -4.24 -1.79
CA LYS A 108 16.43 -4.67 -1.37
C LYS A 108 16.71 -6.13 -1.69
N VAL A 109 15.70 -6.87 -2.14
CA VAL A 109 15.86 -8.26 -2.61
C VAL A 109 16.39 -8.23 -4.05
N PRO A 110 17.53 -8.89 -4.36
CA PRO A 110 18.05 -8.94 -5.71
C PRO A 110 17.05 -9.57 -6.70
N ASP A 111 17.03 -9.09 -7.94
CA ASP A 111 16.11 -9.62 -8.96
C ASP A 111 16.51 -11.03 -9.40
N PRO A 112 15.68 -12.06 -9.15
CA PRO A 112 15.99 -13.43 -9.56
C PRO A 112 16.03 -13.63 -11.08
N PHE A 113 15.44 -12.70 -11.84
CA PHE A 113 15.48 -12.69 -13.31
C PHE A 113 16.69 -11.92 -13.89
N LYS A 114 17.45 -11.21 -13.05
CA LYS A 114 18.64 -10.41 -13.44
C LYS A 114 18.35 -9.34 -14.50
N LYS A 115 17.17 -8.74 -14.48
CA LYS A 115 16.73 -7.70 -15.44
C LYS A 115 16.65 -6.30 -14.83
N PHE A 116 16.48 -6.23 -13.50
CA PHE A 116 16.34 -4.99 -12.75
C PHE A 116 17.21 -5.04 -11.49
N ASP A 117 17.33 -3.90 -10.81
CA ASP A 117 18.16 -3.79 -9.60
C ASP A 117 17.59 -4.59 -8.42
N SER A 118 16.27 -4.79 -8.38
CA SER A 118 15.59 -5.52 -7.32
C SER A 118 14.37 -6.29 -7.80
N PHE A 119 13.95 -7.27 -7.01
CA PHE A 119 12.73 -8.03 -7.25
C PHE A 119 11.48 -7.14 -7.17
N GLY A 120 11.46 -6.17 -6.25
CA GLY A 120 10.39 -5.17 -6.20
C GLY A 120 10.31 -4.33 -7.49
N GLU A 121 11.43 -3.85 -8.02
CA GLU A 121 11.43 -3.08 -9.27
C GLU A 121 11.04 -3.93 -10.48
N HIS A 122 11.50 -5.20 -10.53
CA HIS A 122 11.06 -6.15 -11.57
C HIS A 122 9.53 -6.25 -11.60
N ASN A 123 8.92 -6.58 -10.47
CA ASN A 123 7.47 -6.76 -10.40
C ASN A 123 6.70 -5.45 -10.61
N ASN A 124 7.22 -4.32 -10.14
CA ASN A 124 6.66 -3.00 -10.41
C ASN A 124 6.65 -2.69 -11.90
N GLN A 125 7.72 -3.01 -12.61
CA GLN A 125 7.80 -2.79 -14.06
C GLN A 125 6.87 -3.73 -14.83
N MET A 126 6.77 -5.00 -14.40
CA MET A 126 5.81 -5.95 -14.98
C MET A 126 4.37 -5.46 -14.80
N LEU A 127 4.01 -4.91 -13.63
CA LEU A 127 2.69 -4.34 -13.39
C LEU A 127 2.45 -3.14 -14.33
N LYS A 128 3.37 -2.19 -14.40
CA LYS A 128 3.24 -1.02 -15.29
C LYS A 128 3.02 -1.43 -16.74
N ASN A 129 3.88 -2.32 -17.26
CA ASN A 129 3.76 -2.84 -18.63
C ASN A 129 2.39 -3.51 -18.87
N PHE A 130 1.94 -4.29 -17.89
CA PHE A 130 0.65 -4.97 -17.97
C PHE A 130 -0.51 -3.97 -18.03
N LEU A 131 -0.52 -2.96 -17.17
CA LEU A 131 -1.58 -1.94 -17.16
C LEU A 131 -1.55 -1.06 -18.43
N ASP A 132 -0.37 -0.72 -18.91
CA ASP A 132 -0.19 0.08 -20.12
C ASP A 132 -0.68 -0.66 -21.37
N ASN A 133 -0.46 -1.98 -21.46
CA ASN A 133 -0.97 -2.83 -22.55
C ASN A 133 -2.50 -2.83 -22.65
N PHE A 134 -3.19 -2.62 -21.53
CA PHE A 134 -4.64 -2.49 -21.49
C PHE A 134 -5.13 -1.02 -21.51
N ASN A 135 -4.23 -0.06 -21.73
CA ASN A 135 -4.51 1.37 -21.79
C ASN A 135 -5.19 1.94 -20.53
N PHE A 136 -4.93 1.38 -19.36
CA PHE A 136 -5.41 1.96 -18.11
C PHE A 136 -4.77 3.33 -17.86
N LYS A 137 -5.55 4.25 -17.29
CA LYS A 137 -5.07 5.57 -16.86
C LYS A 137 -4.88 5.54 -15.35
N TYR A 138 -3.64 5.65 -14.89
CA TYR A 138 -3.27 5.57 -13.48
C TYR A 138 -2.03 6.41 -13.17
N SER A 139 -1.84 6.71 -11.88
CA SER A 139 -0.60 7.26 -11.32
C SER A 139 0.07 6.18 -10.47
N PHE A 140 1.25 5.72 -10.85
CA PHE A 140 2.00 4.73 -10.07
C PHE A 140 2.69 5.40 -8.88
N LYS A 141 2.57 4.80 -7.69
CA LYS A 141 3.24 5.23 -6.46
C LYS A 141 3.98 4.05 -5.82
N SER A 142 5.23 4.27 -5.47
CA SER A 142 6.08 3.33 -4.73
C SER A 142 6.09 3.72 -3.25
N SER A 143 5.77 2.80 -2.36
CA SER A 143 5.86 3.03 -0.91
C SER A 143 7.28 3.44 -0.50
N THR A 144 8.30 2.71 -0.96
CA THR A 144 9.71 3.03 -0.71
C THR A 144 10.06 4.47 -1.07
N LYS A 145 9.64 4.94 -2.26
CA LYS A 145 9.93 6.32 -2.68
C LYS A 145 9.19 7.35 -1.82
N LEU A 146 7.96 7.07 -1.44
CA LEU A 146 7.15 7.97 -0.62
C LEU A 146 7.68 8.04 0.82
N TYR A 147 8.04 6.93 1.44
CA TYR A 147 8.68 6.93 2.77
C TYR A 147 9.99 7.71 2.73
N LYS A 148 10.91 7.38 1.83
CA LYS A 148 12.21 8.07 1.70
C LYS A 148 12.11 9.56 1.39
N SER A 149 11.04 10.01 0.74
CA SER A 149 10.81 11.43 0.49
C SER A 149 10.23 12.19 1.70
N GLY A 150 9.92 11.50 2.80
CA GLY A 150 9.25 12.06 3.96
C GLY A 150 7.76 12.36 3.75
N PHE A 151 7.17 11.86 2.66
CA PHE A 151 5.74 12.10 2.33
C PHE A 151 4.81 11.69 3.47
N PHE A 152 5.17 10.63 4.21
CA PHE A 152 4.36 10.11 5.31
C PHE A 152 4.74 10.64 6.69
N ASN A 153 5.80 11.47 6.83
CA ASN A 153 6.33 11.88 8.13
C ASN A 153 5.26 12.49 9.06
N SER A 154 4.45 13.42 8.55
CA SER A 154 3.37 14.00 9.35
C SER A 154 2.31 12.97 9.76
N SER A 155 1.97 12.04 8.88
CA SER A 155 1.02 10.96 9.18
C SER A 155 1.57 9.98 10.21
N LEU A 156 2.86 9.63 10.12
CA LEU A 156 3.54 8.77 11.09
C LEU A 156 3.58 9.42 12.48
N GLN A 157 3.85 10.72 12.56
CA GLN A 157 3.78 11.46 13.82
C GLN A 157 2.37 11.49 14.42
N GLU A 158 1.34 11.66 13.59
CA GLU A 158 -0.05 11.59 14.06
C GLU A 158 -0.43 10.19 14.55
N ILE A 159 0.06 9.12 13.90
CA ILE A 159 -0.11 7.75 14.38
C ILE A 159 0.58 7.57 15.74
N LEU A 160 1.81 8.06 15.89
CA LEU A 160 2.55 7.96 17.15
C LEU A 160 1.86 8.71 18.30
N LYS A 161 1.33 9.92 18.04
CA LYS A 161 0.59 10.70 19.03
C LYS A 161 -0.66 9.97 19.50
N ASN A 162 -1.40 9.34 18.58
CA ASN A 162 -2.68 8.69 18.83
C ASN A 162 -2.55 7.16 18.98
N TYR A 163 -1.36 6.65 19.26
CA TYR A 163 -1.04 5.22 19.27
C TYR A 163 -2.03 4.39 20.09
N ASP A 164 -2.28 4.77 21.33
CA ASP A 164 -3.17 4.02 22.23
C ASP A 164 -4.62 3.96 21.71
N GLY A 165 -5.12 5.08 21.18
CA GLY A 165 -6.45 5.15 20.56
C GLY A 165 -6.56 4.25 19.33
N ILE A 166 -5.53 4.22 18.48
CA ILE A 166 -5.45 3.36 17.29
C ILE A 166 -5.41 1.89 17.72
N MET A 167 -4.57 1.53 18.69
CA MET A 167 -4.45 0.16 19.19
C MET A 167 -5.76 -0.34 19.79
N ASN A 168 -6.45 0.47 20.56
CA ASN A 168 -7.76 0.14 21.15
C ASN A 168 -8.84 -0.17 20.08
N ILE A 169 -8.74 0.43 18.89
CA ILE A 169 -9.67 0.19 17.79
C ILE A 169 -9.25 -1.04 16.97
N ILE A 170 -7.96 -1.18 16.70
CA ILE A 170 -7.46 -2.21 15.77
C ILE A 170 -7.35 -3.58 16.46
N LEU A 171 -6.77 -3.66 17.66
CA LEU A 171 -6.50 -4.94 18.30
C LEU A 171 -7.74 -5.84 18.41
N PRO A 172 -8.94 -5.35 18.80
CA PRO A 172 -10.13 -6.21 18.88
C PRO A 172 -10.56 -6.83 17.53
N THR A 173 -10.13 -6.25 16.41
CA THR A 173 -10.45 -6.75 15.06
C THR A 173 -9.52 -7.87 14.59
N LEU A 174 -8.41 -8.10 15.31
CA LEU A 174 -7.37 -9.07 14.95
C LEU A 174 -7.57 -10.39 15.70
N GLY A 175 -7.10 -11.49 15.10
CA GLY A 175 -7.01 -12.78 15.78
C GLY A 175 -6.00 -12.74 16.94
N LYS A 176 -6.22 -13.57 17.97
CA LYS A 176 -5.44 -13.57 19.24
C LYS A 176 -3.92 -13.62 19.04
N GLU A 177 -3.44 -14.40 18.10
CA GLU A 177 -1.99 -14.50 17.82
C GLU A 177 -1.46 -13.18 17.22
N ARG A 178 -2.20 -12.58 16.26
CA ARG A 178 -1.80 -11.32 15.66
C ARG A 178 -1.88 -10.14 16.64
N GLN A 179 -2.77 -10.17 17.63
CA GLN A 179 -2.84 -9.15 18.67
C GLN A 179 -1.53 -9.03 19.48
N LYS A 180 -0.83 -10.17 19.70
CA LYS A 180 0.42 -10.20 20.46
C LYS A 180 1.61 -9.59 19.71
N THR A 181 1.58 -9.59 18.40
CA THR A 181 2.72 -9.18 17.55
C THR A 181 2.43 -7.92 16.75
N TYR A 182 1.20 -7.39 16.81
CA TYR A 182 0.81 -6.25 16.00
C TYR A 182 1.52 -4.97 16.47
N CYS A 183 2.13 -4.28 15.52
CA CYS A 183 2.60 -2.92 15.64
C CYS A 183 2.22 -2.16 14.35
N PRO A 184 1.74 -0.91 14.42
CA PRO A 184 1.48 -0.09 13.23
C PRO A 184 2.76 0.39 12.54
N PHE A 185 3.91 0.23 13.19
CA PHE A 185 5.23 0.55 12.64
C PHE A 185 5.97 -0.75 12.33
N LEU A 186 6.51 -0.86 11.14
CA LEU A 186 7.31 -2.00 10.66
C LEU A 186 8.68 -1.49 10.20
N PRO A 187 9.59 -1.19 11.14
CA PRO A 187 10.89 -0.62 10.79
C PRO A 187 11.81 -1.64 10.13
N ILE A 188 12.83 -1.15 9.44
CA ILE A 188 13.88 -1.97 8.85
C ILE A 188 15.06 -1.98 9.82
N CYS A 189 15.44 -3.16 10.30
CA CYS A 189 16.60 -3.32 11.18
C CYS A 189 17.89 -2.87 10.47
N PRO A 190 18.66 -1.92 11.04
CA PRO A 190 19.87 -1.43 10.40
C PRO A 190 20.99 -2.48 10.33
N ASP A 191 21.00 -3.44 11.27
CA ASP A 191 22.04 -4.47 11.33
C ASP A 191 21.81 -5.59 10.30
N THR A 192 20.54 -5.99 10.08
CA THR A 192 20.18 -7.13 9.21
C THR A 192 19.54 -6.73 7.89
N GLY A 193 18.99 -5.51 7.81
CA GLY A 193 18.17 -5.06 6.69
C GLY A 193 16.78 -5.70 6.62
N HIS A 194 16.37 -6.45 7.65
CA HIS A 194 15.05 -7.11 7.69
C HIS A 194 13.96 -6.17 8.18
N VAL A 195 12.77 -6.28 7.62
CA VAL A 195 11.56 -5.65 8.15
C VAL A 195 11.19 -6.35 9.45
N LEU A 196 11.06 -5.59 10.54
CA LEU A 196 10.74 -6.12 11.86
C LEU A 196 9.21 -6.19 12.03
N GLU A 197 8.67 -7.40 12.15
CA GLU A 197 7.26 -7.66 12.46
C GLU A 197 7.09 -8.06 13.94
N ILE A 198 7.62 -7.23 14.84
CA ILE A 198 7.63 -7.44 16.28
C ILE A 198 6.92 -6.30 17.01
N PRO A 199 6.40 -6.52 18.25
CA PRO A 199 5.78 -5.47 19.02
C PRO A 199 6.80 -4.39 19.40
N MET A 200 6.36 -3.15 19.40
CA MET A 200 7.12 -2.02 19.91
C MET A 200 7.21 -2.11 21.44
N LYS A 201 8.41 -1.89 22.01
CA LYS A 201 8.67 -1.89 23.45
C LYS A 201 8.33 -0.54 24.09
N GLU A 202 8.84 0.53 23.48
CA GLU A 202 8.66 1.90 23.96
C GLU A 202 8.54 2.88 22.81
N MET A 203 8.02 4.08 23.08
CA MET A 203 7.96 5.18 22.12
C MET A 203 8.30 6.52 22.78
N ASN A 204 8.94 7.39 22.02
CA ASN A 204 9.16 8.79 22.41
C ASN A 204 8.46 9.72 21.41
N LYS A 205 7.34 10.30 21.87
CA LYS A 205 6.50 11.16 21.04
C LYS A 205 7.18 12.50 20.69
N GLU A 206 8.04 13.01 21.56
CA GLU A 206 8.76 14.27 21.33
C GLU A 206 9.87 14.10 20.30
N LYS A 207 10.65 13.03 20.41
CA LYS A 207 11.73 12.72 19.48
C LYS A 207 11.25 12.04 18.19
N SER A 208 9.98 11.62 18.12
CA SER A 208 9.46 10.80 17.01
C SER A 208 10.26 9.51 16.82
N THR A 209 10.63 8.84 17.95
CA THR A 209 11.35 7.57 17.94
C THR A 209 10.54 6.45 18.58
N ILE A 210 10.86 5.24 18.17
CA ILE A 210 10.28 3.98 18.64
C ILE A 210 11.42 3.03 19.02
N ILE A 211 11.19 2.20 20.04
CA ILE A 211 12.18 1.24 20.54
C ILE A 211 11.63 -0.17 20.39
N PHE A 212 12.43 -1.05 19.82
CA PHE A 212 12.14 -2.47 19.67
C PHE A 212 13.17 -3.30 20.42
N ASP A 213 12.74 -4.45 20.95
CA ASP A 213 13.67 -5.46 21.47
C ASP A 213 14.11 -6.37 20.31
N ASN A 214 15.37 -6.22 19.91
CA ASN A 214 15.98 -7.09 18.91
C ASN A 214 16.96 -8.07 19.59
N ASN A 215 16.45 -9.22 20.03
CA ASN A 215 17.21 -10.28 20.69
C ASN A 215 17.95 -9.80 21.96
N GLY A 216 17.26 -9.05 22.81
CA GLY A 216 17.80 -8.54 24.09
C GLY A 216 18.61 -7.25 23.95
N LYS A 217 18.67 -6.66 22.76
CA LYS A 217 19.26 -5.35 22.50
C LYS A 217 18.17 -4.36 22.11
N ASP A 218 18.05 -3.27 22.86
CA ASP A 218 17.13 -2.20 22.52
C ASP A 218 17.62 -1.47 21.27
N LEU A 219 16.74 -1.38 20.28
CA LEU A 219 16.95 -0.70 19.02
C LEU A 219 16.05 0.53 18.93
N GLU A 220 16.61 1.72 19.13
CA GLU A 220 15.87 2.98 18.94
C GLU A 220 15.95 3.43 17.48
N MET A 221 14.81 3.75 16.90
CA MET A 221 14.68 4.13 15.50
C MET A 221 13.78 5.35 15.34
N SER A 222 14.17 6.27 14.47
CA SER A 222 13.31 7.37 14.05
C SER A 222 12.22 6.87 13.10
N ILE A 223 10.99 7.36 13.27
CA ILE A 223 9.90 7.09 12.32
C ILE A 223 9.94 8.02 11.10
N LEU A 224 10.90 8.94 11.04
CA LEU A 224 11.01 9.98 10.01
C LEU A 224 12.11 9.73 8.99
N ASP A 225 12.92 8.69 9.18
CA ASP A 225 14.09 8.43 8.33
C ASP A 225 13.76 7.60 7.06
N GLY A 226 12.52 7.23 6.85
CA GLY A 226 11.99 6.62 5.62
C GLY A 226 12.31 5.16 5.39
#